data_5a5f4d9e29251f0cdb999db2d4cd076b
#
_entry.id   5a5f4d9e29251f0cdb999db2d4cd076b
#
_cell.length_a   1.000
_cell.length_b   1.000
_cell.length_c   1.000
_cell.angle_alpha   90.00
_cell.angle_beta   90.00
_cell.angle_gamma   90.00
#
_symmetry.space_group_name_H-M   'P 1'
#
loop_
_entity.id
_entity.type
_entity.pdbx_description
1 polymer ?
#
loop_
_entity_poly.entity_id
_entity_poly.type
_entity_poly.pdbx_seq_one_letter_code
_entity_poly.pdbx_strand_id
1 'polypeptide(L)'
;MSPIGSTKIDSEQMQAWLESPYDTESVASFKAGPGIQKLQLKFDIDKLQQCYRDMQHQLEDLGSGFHVMALTRRPGVEKATPEDNCGRFWTRVDDSYTEFPRDVMVDESAYSEFNPLFAGTYLAEVYTQLIARFPIGRMRVLGKDPYNCNSWHRDPEPRLHIPIFTNPGSLFIVNHHCTH
;
A
#
# COMPACT_ATOMS: atom_id res chain seq x y z
N MET A 1 -40.23 -3.09 -8.33
CA MET A 1 -38.80 -2.67 -8.32
C MET A 1 -38.35 -2.60 -9.77
N SER A 2 -38.15 -1.42 -10.30
CA SER A 2 -37.62 -1.25 -11.65
C SER A 2 -36.14 -1.63 -11.66
N PRO A 3 -35.65 -2.37 -12.65
CA PRO A 3 -34.24 -2.67 -12.74
C PRO A 3 -33.50 -1.35 -12.95
N ILE A 4 -32.48 -1.14 -12.12
CA ILE A 4 -31.51 -0.04 -12.32
C ILE A 4 -30.88 -0.29 -13.67
N GLY A 5 -31.23 0.54 -14.66
CA GLY A 5 -30.68 0.43 -16.00
C GLY A 5 -29.17 0.59 -15.93
N SER A 6 -28.45 -0.43 -16.34
CA SER A 6 -27.01 -0.36 -16.61
C SER A 6 -26.81 0.66 -17.72
N THR A 7 -26.43 1.88 -17.36
CA THR A 7 -25.93 2.86 -18.31
C THR A 7 -24.59 2.30 -18.82
N LYS A 8 -24.58 1.75 -20.02
CA LYS A 8 -23.32 1.45 -20.69
C LYS A 8 -22.63 2.77 -20.97
N ILE A 9 -21.56 3.02 -20.27
CA ILE A 9 -20.64 4.11 -20.55
C ILE A 9 -19.98 3.74 -21.89
N ASP A 10 -20.09 4.59 -22.89
CA ASP A 10 -19.41 4.37 -24.16
C ASP A 10 -17.90 4.67 -24.01
N SER A 11 -17.12 4.19 -24.96
CA SER A 11 -15.66 4.32 -24.92
C SER A 11 -15.20 5.79 -25.08
N GLU A 12 -15.96 6.62 -25.79
CA GLU A 12 -15.63 8.04 -25.96
C GLU A 12 -15.83 8.82 -24.66
N GLN A 13 -16.91 8.54 -23.96
CA GLN A 13 -17.19 9.15 -22.65
C GLN A 13 -16.15 8.72 -21.60
N MET A 14 -15.74 7.47 -21.63
CA MET A 14 -14.68 6.98 -20.75
C MET A 14 -13.35 7.67 -21.07
N GLN A 15 -12.99 7.80 -22.34
CA GLN A 15 -11.79 8.49 -22.77
C GLN A 15 -11.80 9.97 -22.36
N ALA A 16 -12.93 10.66 -22.53
CA ALA A 16 -13.08 12.04 -22.10
C ALA A 16 -12.90 12.22 -20.59
N TRP A 17 -13.34 11.27 -19.79
CA TRP A 17 -13.10 11.28 -18.34
C TRP A 17 -11.64 11.06 -17.99
N LEU A 18 -10.95 10.15 -18.68
CA LEU A 18 -9.54 9.89 -18.46
C LEU A 18 -8.64 11.09 -18.84
N GLU A 19 -9.06 11.86 -19.84
CA GLU A 19 -8.35 13.04 -20.34
C GLU A 19 -8.76 14.34 -19.63
N SER A 20 -9.84 14.33 -18.84
CA SER A 20 -10.31 15.52 -18.13
C SER A 20 -9.32 15.92 -17.02
N PRO A 21 -9.10 17.24 -16.80
CA PRO A 21 -8.32 17.69 -15.66
C PRO A 21 -9.04 17.31 -14.37
N TYR A 22 -8.37 16.57 -13.49
CA TYR A 22 -8.92 16.18 -12.20
C TYR A 22 -8.98 17.37 -11.24
N ASP A 23 -10.12 17.56 -10.60
CA ASP A 23 -10.22 18.35 -9.38
C ASP A 23 -9.61 17.56 -8.22
N THR A 24 -8.30 17.72 -8.04
CA THR A 24 -7.55 17.00 -7.00
C THR A 24 -7.92 17.46 -5.60
N GLU A 25 -8.44 18.68 -5.42
CA GLU A 25 -8.85 19.17 -4.10
C GLU A 25 -10.12 18.48 -3.60
N SER A 26 -11.07 18.21 -4.48
CA SER A 26 -12.32 17.54 -4.11
C SER A 26 -12.15 16.02 -3.94
N VAL A 27 -11.25 15.40 -4.69
CA VAL A 27 -11.05 13.95 -4.70
C VAL A 27 -10.00 13.50 -3.69
N ALA A 28 -8.96 14.30 -3.47
CA ALA A 28 -7.83 13.98 -2.61
C ALA A 28 -8.01 14.35 -1.13
N SER A 29 -9.23 14.65 -0.67
CA SER A 29 -9.46 14.98 0.73
C SER A 29 -9.54 13.73 1.59
N PHE A 30 -8.61 13.55 2.53
CA PHE A 30 -8.70 12.50 3.52
C PHE A 30 -9.92 12.71 4.43
N LYS A 31 -10.74 11.66 4.54
CA LYS A 31 -11.85 11.61 5.51
C LYS A 31 -11.57 10.50 6.51
N ALA A 32 -11.44 10.86 7.78
CA ALA A 32 -11.33 9.87 8.84
C ALA A 32 -12.59 9.00 8.90
N GLY A 33 -12.42 7.70 8.99
CA GLY A 33 -13.49 6.71 9.13
C GLY A 33 -13.16 5.70 10.21
N PRO A 34 -14.09 4.77 10.53
CA PRO A 34 -13.86 3.74 11.52
C PRO A 34 -12.60 2.93 11.20
N GLY A 35 -11.66 2.87 12.15
CA GLY A 35 -10.40 2.14 12.01
C GLY A 35 -9.33 2.83 11.18
N ILE A 36 -9.56 4.05 10.69
CA ILE A 36 -8.57 4.82 9.93
C ILE A 36 -8.28 6.13 10.66
N GLN A 37 -7.00 6.46 10.83
CA GLN A 37 -6.57 7.71 11.44
C GLN A 37 -5.42 8.33 10.63
N LYS A 38 -5.48 9.65 10.43
CA LYS A 38 -4.36 10.40 9.87
C LYS A 38 -3.43 10.82 11.00
N LEU A 39 -2.20 10.36 10.96
CA LEU A 39 -1.19 10.71 11.95
C LEU A 39 -0.62 12.11 11.71
N GLN A 40 -0.16 12.76 12.79
CA GLN A 40 0.49 14.09 12.76
C GLN A 40 1.96 14.03 12.30
N LEU A 41 2.40 12.88 11.75
CA LEU A 41 3.73 12.75 11.19
C LEU A 41 3.79 13.38 9.80
N LYS A 42 4.88 14.11 9.56
CA LYS A 42 5.14 14.73 8.26
C LYS A 42 6.50 14.26 7.77
N PHE A 43 6.53 13.79 6.54
CA PHE A 43 7.75 13.45 5.83
C PHE A 43 7.91 14.38 4.62
N ASP A 44 9.15 14.59 4.22
CA ASP A 44 9.47 15.34 3.01
C ASP A 44 9.13 14.47 1.79
N ILE A 45 8.02 14.81 1.14
CA ILE A 45 7.52 14.01 0.02
C ILE A 45 8.45 14.07 -1.19
N ASP A 46 9.12 15.18 -1.42
CA ASP A 46 10.04 15.32 -2.55
C ASP A 46 11.25 14.40 -2.35
N LYS A 47 11.77 14.33 -1.13
CA LYS A 47 12.85 13.39 -0.79
C LYS A 47 12.40 11.92 -0.88
N LEU A 48 11.18 11.60 -0.45
CA LEU A 48 10.62 10.26 -0.59
C LEU A 48 10.50 9.86 -2.06
N GLN A 49 9.95 10.75 -2.88
CA GLN A 49 9.79 10.52 -4.30
C GLN A 49 11.13 10.39 -5.03
N GLN A 50 12.10 11.23 -4.67
CA GLN A 50 13.43 11.14 -5.23
C GLN A 50 14.08 9.81 -4.83
N CYS A 51 14.04 9.47 -3.56
CA CYS A 51 14.59 8.22 -3.06
C CYS A 51 13.95 6.99 -3.74
N TYR A 52 12.63 7.02 -3.96
CA TYR A 52 11.96 5.96 -4.71
C TYR A 52 12.51 5.85 -6.15
N ARG A 53 12.65 6.97 -6.85
CA ARG A 53 13.20 6.98 -8.22
C ARG A 53 14.63 6.43 -8.28
N ASP A 54 15.46 6.77 -7.30
CA ASP A 54 16.84 6.30 -7.23
C ASP A 54 16.94 4.82 -6.94
N MET A 55 16.00 4.30 -6.15
CA MET A 55 16.00 2.92 -5.66
C MET A 55 15.02 1.98 -6.40
N GLN A 56 14.27 2.46 -7.40
CA GLN A 56 13.26 1.65 -8.08
C GLN A 56 13.82 0.38 -8.75
N HIS A 57 15.12 0.36 -9.09
CA HIS A 57 15.80 -0.82 -9.62
C HIS A 57 15.92 -1.97 -8.59
N GLN A 58 15.63 -1.70 -7.31
CA GLN A 58 15.56 -2.70 -6.24
C GLN A 58 14.15 -3.27 -6.06
N LEU A 59 13.18 -2.82 -6.85
CA LEU A 59 11.84 -3.40 -6.82
C LEU A 59 11.85 -4.82 -7.37
N GLU A 60 11.34 -5.74 -6.59
CA GLU A 60 11.08 -7.12 -7.01
C GLU A 60 9.65 -7.23 -7.52
N ASP A 61 9.47 -7.87 -8.65
CA ASP A 61 8.14 -8.16 -9.20
C ASP A 61 7.51 -9.35 -8.48
N LEU A 62 6.36 -9.13 -7.85
CA LEU A 62 5.59 -10.18 -7.19
C LEU A 62 4.53 -10.81 -8.12
N GLY A 63 4.46 -10.38 -9.37
CA GLY A 63 3.41 -10.73 -10.30
C GLY A 63 2.11 -9.94 -10.08
N SER A 64 1.21 -10.05 -11.02
CA SER A 64 -0.11 -9.39 -10.98
C SER A 64 -0.06 -7.87 -10.76
N GLY A 65 1.00 -7.20 -11.25
CA GLY A 65 1.17 -5.75 -11.14
C GLY A 65 1.54 -5.26 -9.74
N PHE A 66 2.14 -6.11 -8.92
CA PHE A 66 2.67 -5.73 -7.61
C PHE A 66 4.20 -5.77 -7.61
N HIS A 67 4.80 -4.71 -7.10
CA HIS A 67 6.24 -4.58 -6.95
C HIS A 67 6.59 -4.22 -5.51
N VAL A 68 7.72 -4.72 -5.00
CA VAL A 68 8.09 -4.54 -3.60
C VAL A 68 9.57 -4.28 -3.41
N MET A 69 9.90 -3.40 -2.45
CA MET A 69 11.23 -3.32 -1.84
C MET A 69 11.10 -3.58 -0.33
N ALA A 70 11.78 -4.59 0.18
CA ALA A 70 11.80 -4.91 1.60
C ALA A 70 12.80 -4.00 2.34
N LEU A 71 12.31 -3.05 3.13
CA LEU A 71 13.12 -2.11 3.88
C LEU A 71 13.58 -2.65 5.23
N THR A 72 12.88 -3.64 5.76
CA THR A 72 13.30 -4.38 6.96
C THR A 72 13.48 -5.86 6.63
N ARG A 73 14.31 -6.54 7.40
CA ARG A 73 14.62 -7.95 7.25
C ARG A 73 14.68 -8.67 8.59
N ARG A 74 14.61 -9.98 8.53
CA ARG A 74 14.88 -10.82 9.69
C ARG A 74 16.38 -10.84 9.99
N PRO A 75 16.80 -10.87 11.25
CA PRO A 75 18.23 -10.97 11.62
C PRO A 75 18.93 -12.14 10.92
N GLY A 76 20.10 -11.87 10.36
CA GLY A 76 20.90 -12.89 9.66
C GLY A 76 20.39 -13.30 8.27
N VAL A 77 19.31 -12.70 7.77
CA VAL A 77 18.80 -12.95 6.41
C VAL A 77 19.30 -11.83 5.48
N GLU A 78 20.19 -12.17 4.56
CA GLU A 78 20.77 -11.17 3.65
C GLU A 78 19.81 -10.76 2.53
N LYS A 79 19.04 -11.72 2.03
CA LYS A 79 18.12 -11.49 0.90
C LYS A 79 16.70 -11.86 1.30
N ALA A 80 15.74 -10.96 1.00
CA ALA A 80 14.33 -11.24 1.18
C ALA A 80 13.89 -12.43 0.33
N THR A 81 13.04 -13.27 0.89
CA THR A 81 12.35 -14.34 0.17
C THR A 81 10.97 -13.86 -0.30
N PRO A 82 10.28 -14.58 -1.19
CA PRO A 82 8.89 -14.26 -1.55
C PRO A 82 7.97 -14.18 -0.32
N GLU A 83 8.18 -15.02 0.68
CA GLU A 83 7.43 -15.01 1.94
C GLU A 83 7.68 -13.74 2.74
N ASP A 84 8.92 -13.24 2.76
CA ASP A 84 9.27 -11.96 3.40
C ASP A 84 8.52 -10.79 2.76
N ASN A 85 8.18 -10.90 1.49
CA ASN A 85 7.47 -9.88 0.73
C ASN A 85 5.94 -10.03 0.77
N CYS A 86 5.41 -11.17 1.20
CA CYS A 86 3.98 -11.42 1.35
C CYS A 86 3.42 -10.84 2.66
N GLY A 87 2.14 -10.52 2.67
CA GLY A 87 1.42 -10.12 3.88
C GLY A 87 0.88 -11.33 4.65
N ARG A 88 0.77 -11.22 5.96
CA ARG A 88 -0.07 -12.09 6.77
C ARG A 88 -1.48 -11.53 6.75
N PHE A 89 -2.44 -12.25 6.16
CA PHE A 89 -3.81 -11.77 6.07
C PHE A 89 -4.81 -12.92 5.85
N TRP A 90 -6.07 -12.64 6.14
CA TRP A 90 -7.21 -13.49 5.76
C TRP A 90 -7.85 -12.90 4.51
N THR A 91 -7.90 -13.69 3.46
CA THR A 91 -8.50 -13.29 2.19
C THR A 91 -9.96 -13.72 2.15
N ARG A 92 -10.81 -12.85 1.65
CA ARG A 92 -12.17 -13.16 1.24
C ARG A 92 -12.23 -13.24 -0.28
N VAL A 93 -12.61 -14.38 -0.80
CA VAL A 93 -12.49 -14.68 -2.24
C VAL A 93 -13.65 -14.11 -3.06
N ASP A 94 -14.80 -13.97 -2.42
CA ASP A 94 -16.05 -13.57 -3.06
C ASP A 94 -17.01 -12.90 -2.07
N ASP A 95 -18.27 -12.77 -2.45
CA ASP A 95 -19.33 -12.23 -1.60
C ASP A 95 -19.85 -13.22 -0.53
N SER A 96 -19.26 -14.39 -0.39
CA SER A 96 -19.66 -15.41 0.60
C SER A 96 -19.37 -15.01 2.05
N TYR A 97 -18.55 -13.99 2.26
CA TYR A 97 -18.05 -13.56 3.57
C TYR A 97 -17.20 -14.63 4.30
N THR A 98 -16.75 -15.65 3.58
CA THR A 98 -15.87 -16.68 4.12
C THR A 98 -14.43 -16.22 4.02
N GLU A 99 -13.73 -16.18 5.15
CA GLU A 99 -12.31 -15.83 5.22
C GLU A 99 -11.45 -17.08 5.17
N PHE A 100 -10.38 -17.02 4.38
CA PHE A 100 -9.37 -18.06 4.31
C PHE A 100 -8.02 -17.50 4.77
N PRO A 101 -7.35 -18.14 5.73
CA PRO A 101 -5.98 -17.76 6.09
C PRO A 101 -5.03 -18.08 4.93
N ARG A 102 -3.95 -17.35 4.84
CA ARG A 102 -2.85 -17.75 3.93
C ARG A 102 -2.16 -18.99 4.48
N ASP A 103 -1.66 -19.83 3.56
CA ASP A 103 -0.92 -21.05 3.90
C ASP A 103 0.38 -20.72 4.66
N VAL A 104 1.03 -19.62 4.29
CA VAL A 104 2.25 -19.15 4.95
C VAL A 104 1.94 -17.93 5.81
N MET A 105 2.14 -18.09 7.11
CA MET A 105 1.95 -17.02 8.10
C MET A 105 3.30 -16.41 8.45
N VAL A 106 3.44 -15.12 8.23
CA VAL A 106 4.66 -14.36 8.50
C VAL A 106 4.54 -13.67 9.85
N ASP A 107 5.54 -13.82 10.69
CA ASP A 107 5.66 -13.04 11.93
C ASP A 107 6.23 -11.66 11.60
N GLU A 108 5.38 -10.66 11.63
CA GLU A 108 5.75 -9.28 11.32
C GLU A 108 6.81 -8.73 12.28
N SER A 109 6.81 -9.16 13.54
CA SER A 109 7.77 -8.71 14.56
C SER A 109 9.18 -9.24 14.36
N ALA A 110 9.34 -10.31 13.59
CA ALA A 110 10.65 -10.90 13.28
C ALA A 110 11.53 -10.00 12.40
N TYR A 111 10.94 -8.98 11.75
CA TYR A 111 11.65 -8.08 10.84
C TYR A 111 12.24 -6.88 11.60
N SER A 112 13.22 -7.14 12.44
CA SER A 112 13.76 -6.17 13.39
C SER A 112 15.00 -5.42 12.89
N GLU A 113 15.57 -5.79 11.75
CA GLU A 113 16.73 -5.12 11.17
C GLU A 113 16.34 -4.28 9.95
N PHE A 114 16.79 -3.02 9.92
CA PHE A 114 16.70 -2.22 8.69
C PHE A 114 17.68 -2.77 7.66
N ASN A 115 17.25 -2.88 6.41
CA ASN A 115 18.06 -3.41 5.33
C ASN A 115 19.23 -2.45 5.01
N PRO A 116 20.50 -2.88 5.17
CA PRO A 116 21.66 -2.03 4.96
C PRO A 116 21.74 -1.40 3.56
N LEU A 117 21.11 -2.02 2.56
CA LEU A 117 21.03 -1.50 1.19
C LEU A 117 20.46 -0.08 1.14
N PHE A 118 19.58 0.26 2.09
CA PHE A 118 18.90 1.56 2.16
C PHE A 118 19.47 2.47 3.24
N ALA A 119 20.57 2.10 3.93
CA ALA A 119 21.07 2.82 5.10
C ALA A 119 21.47 4.28 4.83
N GLY A 120 21.93 4.61 3.62
CA GLY A 120 22.31 5.97 3.22
C GLY A 120 21.18 6.77 2.59
N THR A 121 19.95 6.32 2.66
CA THR A 121 18.82 6.93 1.96
C THR A 121 17.86 7.65 2.92
N TYR A 122 16.98 8.48 2.37
CA TYR A 122 15.92 9.12 3.16
C TYR A 122 14.93 8.11 3.78
N LEU A 123 14.82 6.90 3.22
CA LEU A 123 14.04 5.81 3.82
C LEU A 123 14.57 5.39 5.20
N ALA A 124 15.88 5.48 5.42
CA ALA A 124 16.47 5.22 6.74
C ALA A 124 16.09 6.28 7.78
N GLU A 125 16.02 7.56 7.36
CA GLU A 125 15.55 8.65 8.22
C GLU A 125 14.06 8.44 8.59
N VAL A 126 13.23 8.07 7.61
CA VAL A 126 11.82 7.73 7.83
C VAL A 126 11.68 6.57 8.81
N TYR A 127 12.42 5.48 8.60
CA TYR A 127 12.43 4.33 9.50
C TYR A 127 12.81 4.74 10.93
N THR A 128 13.87 5.52 11.11
CA THR A 128 14.32 6.01 12.42
C THR A 128 13.23 6.81 13.13
N GLN A 129 12.52 7.67 12.41
CA GLN A 129 11.42 8.44 12.99
C GLN A 129 10.22 7.57 13.38
N LEU A 130 9.96 6.50 12.63
CA LEU A 130 8.86 5.58 12.90
C LEU A 130 9.15 4.72 14.12
N ILE A 131 10.32 4.08 14.22
CA ILE A 131 10.67 3.21 15.35
C ILE A 131 10.78 3.97 16.68
N ALA A 132 11.04 5.28 16.63
CA ALA A 132 11.01 6.12 17.82
C ALA A 132 9.59 6.29 18.41
N ARG A 133 8.54 5.91 17.68
CA ARG A 133 7.14 6.14 18.06
C ARG A 133 6.27 4.89 18.04
N PHE A 134 6.62 3.92 17.21
CA PHE A 134 5.81 2.73 16.97
C PHE A 134 6.67 1.47 17.00
N PRO A 135 6.12 0.34 17.45
CA PRO A 135 6.75 -0.96 17.29
C PRO A 135 6.66 -1.39 15.80
N ILE A 136 7.62 -0.94 15.00
CA ILE A 136 7.67 -1.28 13.58
C ILE A 136 8.28 -2.67 13.41
N GLY A 137 7.53 -3.54 12.78
CA GLY A 137 8.02 -4.82 12.26
C GLY A 137 8.41 -4.70 10.80
N ARG A 138 7.71 -5.45 9.93
CA ARG A 138 8.02 -5.46 8.51
C ARG A 138 7.64 -4.14 7.83
N MET A 139 8.63 -3.47 7.26
CA MET A 139 8.47 -2.25 6.46
C MET A 139 8.83 -2.51 5.00
N ARG A 140 7.99 -2.05 4.07
CA ARG A 140 8.17 -2.25 2.64
C ARG A 140 7.74 -1.01 1.86
N VAL A 141 8.36 -0.78 0.72
CA VAL A 141 7.75 0.05 -0.34
C VAL A 141 6.98 -0.88 -1.27
N LEU A 142 5.72 -0.57 -1.51
CA LEU A 142 4.85 -1.31 -2.42
C LEU A 142 4.49 -0.42 -3.60
N GLY A 143 4.76 -0.91 -4.80
CA GLY A 143 4.27 -0.34 -6.05
C GLY A 143 3.09 -1.16 -6.59
N LYS A 144 2.17 -0.49 -7.26
CA LYS A 144 1.07 -1.10 -7.98
C LYS A 144 0.97 -0.52 -9.37
N ASP A 145 0.77 -1.38 -10.34
CA ASP A 145 0.44 -0.94 -11.69
C ASP A 145 -0.96 -0.31 -11.74
N PRO A 146 -1.22 0.54 -12.73
CA PRO A 146 -2.56 1.06 -12.98
C PRO A 146 -3.60 -0.07 -13.12
N TYR A 147 -4.82 0.21 -12.71
CA TYR A 147 -5.95 -0.74 -12.74
C TYR A 147 -5.76 -1.98 -11.87
N ASN A 148 -4.86 -1.92 -10.91
CA ASN A 148 -4.63 -3.00 -9.97
C ASN A 148 -5.33 -2.70 -8.63
N CYS A 149 -5.96 -3.73 -8.05
CA CYS A 149 -6.56 -3.61 -6.74
C CYS A 149 -6.26 -4.85 -5.89
N ASN A 150 -6.15 -4.67 -4.58
CA ASN A 150 -6.08 -5.81 -3.67
C ASN A 150 -7.42 -6.52 -3.63
N SER A 151 -7.40 -7.83 -3.46
CA SER A 151 -8.57 -8.58 -3.01
C SER A 151 -9.04 -8.06 -1.64
N TRP A 152 -10.31 -8.29 -1.34
CA TRP A 152 -10.81 -8.08 0.02
C TRP A 152 -10.05 -8.98 0.99
N HIS A 153 -9.49 -8.40 2.03
CA HIS A 153 -8.71 -9.12 3.03
C HIS A 153 -8.74 -8.39 4.37
N ARG A 154 -8.31 -9.07 5.40
CA ARG A 154 -8.12 -8.53 6.73
C ARG A 154 -6.68 -8.77 7.17
N ASP A 155 -6.00 -7.70 7.54
CA ASP A 155 -4.70 -7.77 8.20
C ASP A 155 -4.88 -7.95 9.72
N PRO A 156 -4.14 -8.84 10.37
CA PRO A 156 -4.24 -9.03 11.81
C PRO A 156 -3.59 -7.90 12.62
N GLU A 157 -2.57 -7.25 12.05
CA GLU A 157 -1.84 -6.16 12.68
C GLU A 157 -2.27 -4.80 12.11
N PRO A 158 -2.19 -3.73 12.90
CA PRO A 158 -2.34 -2.37 12.39
C PRO A 158 -1.34 -2.08 11.26
N ARG A 159 -1.79 -1.37 10.24
CA ARG A 159 -0.96 -0.96 9.11
C ARG A 159 -0.77 0.55 9.11
N LEU A 160 0.48 0.97 8.92
CA LEU A 160 0.83 2.36 8.71
C LEU A 160 1.17 2.57 7.23
N HIS A 161 0.47 3.49 6.58
CA HIS A 161 0.66 3.81 5.17
C HIS A 161 1.25 5.20 5.01
N ILE A 162 2.27 5.31 4.15
CA ILE A 162 2.89 6.56 3.74
C ILE A 162 2.79 6.64 2.22
N PRO A 163 1.82 7.38 1.67
CA PRO A 163 1.72 7.56 0.23
C PRO A 163 2.94 8.31 -0.31
N ILE A 164 3.63 7.74 -1.31
CA ILE A 164 4.77 8.38 -2.00
C ILE A 164 4.30 8.95 -3.35
N PHE A 165 3.63 8.13 -4.13
CA PHE A 165 2.93 8.52 -5.34
C PHE A 165 1.49 8.03 -5.26
N THR A 166 0.58 8.87 -5.67
CA THR A 166 -0.84 8.54 -5.73
C THR A 166 -1.49 9.32 -6.87
N ASN A 167 -2.74 9.01 -7.15
CA ASN A 167 -3.57 9.72 -8.13
C ASN A 167 -5.01 9.76 -7.64
N PRO A 168 -5.88 10.60 -8.22
CA PRO A 168 -7.28 10.74 -7.78
C PRO A 168 -8.11 9.44 -7.83
N GLY A 169 -7.68 8.45 -8.62
CA GLY A 169 -8.34 7.14 -8.68
C GLY A 169 -7.84 6.12 -7.65
N SER A 170 -6.82 6.47 -6.85
CA SER A 170 -6.30 5.59 -5.80
C SER A 170 -7.21 5.65 -4.58
N LEU A 171 -7.95 4.59 -4.34
CA LEU A 171 -8.92 4.52 -3.23
C LEU A 171 -8.45 3.54 -2.17
N PHE A 172 -8.67 3.89 -0.92
CA PHE A 172 -8.46 3.05 0.23
C PHE A 172 -9.80 2.79 0.92
N ILE A 173 -10.21 1.53 0.98
CA ILE A 173 -11.52 1.15 1.51
C ILE A 173 -11.32 0.26 2.73
N VAL A 174 -11.78 0.74 3.89
CA VAL A 174 -11.72 -0.01 5.17
C VAL A 174 -13.07 0.08 5.85
N ASN A 175 -13.62 -1.05 6.29
CA ASN A 175 -14.90 -1.11 7.01
C ASN A 175 -16.02 -0.34 6.28
N HIS A 176 -16.15 -0.53 4.97
CA HIS A 176 -17.12 0.17 4.11
C HIS A 176 -16.94 1.69 4.04
N HIS A 177 -15.83 2.22 4.55
CA HIS A 177 -15.46 3.62 4.43
C HIS A 177 -14.39 3.77 3.34
N CYS A 178 -14.66 4.65 2.38
CA CYS A 178 -13.75 4.96 1.29
C CYS A 178 -13.04 6.29 1.59
N THR A 179 -11.72 6.28 1.44
CA THR A 179 -10.88 7.47 1.55
C THR A 179 -9.82 7.46 0.45
N HIS A 180 -9.23 8.62 0.23
CA HIS A 180 -8.12 8.83 -0.71
C HIS A 180 -6.89 9.31 0.05
#